data_09d1d08a214ad679e1664a7daf7030ca
#
_entry.id   09d1d08a214ad679e1664a7daf7030ca
#
_cell.length_a   1.000
_cell.length_b   1.000
_cell.length_c   1.000
_cell.angle_alpha   90.00
_cell.angle_beta   90.00
_cell.angle_gamma   90.00
#
_symmetry.space_group_name_H-M   'P 1'
#
loop_
_entity.id
_entity.type
_entity.pdbx_description
1 polymer ?
#
loop_
_entity_poly.entity_id
_entity_poly.type
_entity_poly.pdbx_seq_one_letter_code
_entity_poly.pdbx_strand_id
1 'polypeptide(L)'
;MSNKIEKLKEIVDKSNKIVFFTGAGVSVASGIPDFRSMGGLFDEISKEGYSPEYLLSVDHLNDNKESFIDFYHKRLLVADKKPNIVHEWIAELEKEGKSLGVITQNIDGLHEDAGSEHIDEIHGTLNRFYCINCGKEYTKSYVMEHKLRYCEN
;
A
#
# COMPACT_ATOMS: atom_id res chain seq x y z
N MET A 1 21.47 12.42 17.17
CA MET A 1 20.91 11.63 16.05
C MET A 1 21.90 10.63 15.47
N SER A 2 23.20 10.98 15.39
CA SER A 2 24.29 10.11 14.90
C SER A 2 24.27 8.68 15.48
N ASN A 3 24.23 8.55 16.78
CA ASN A 3 24.32 7.24 17.46
C ASN A 3 23.20 6.23 17.09
N LYS A 4 21.97 6.66 16.79
CA LYS A 4 20.87 5.74 16.42
C LYS A 4 21.01 5.21 14.99
N ILE A 5 21.49 6.05 14.08
CA ILE A 5 21.71 5.67 12.68
C ILE A 5 22.89 4.72 12.59
N GLU A 6 23.99 5.01 13.29
CA GLU A 6 25.15 4.13 13.37
C GLU A 6 24.80 2.76 13.93
N LYS A 7 24.00 2.74 14.99
CA LYS A 7 23.53 1.48 15.58
C LYS A 7 22.64 0.69 14.63
N LEU A 8 21.73 1.35 13.88
CA LEU A 8 20.91 0.69 12.88
C LEU A 8 21.79 0.10 11.77
N LYS A 9 22.75 0.87 11.28
CA LYS A 9 23.71 0.40 10.28
C LYS A 9 24.47 -0.84 10.76
N GLU A 10 25.00 -0.81 11.98
CA GLU A 10 25.67 -1.98 12.56
C GLU A 10 24.77 -3.22 12.62
N ILE A 11 23.48 -3.05 12.98
CA ILE A 11 22.51 -4.15 13.03
C ILE A 11 22.32 -4.74 11.64
N VAL A 12 22.10 -3.89 10.64
CA VAL A 12 21.89 -4.33 9.25
C VAL A 12 23.16 -5.00 8.70
N ASP A 13 24.35 -4.41 8.95
CA ASP A 13 25.62 -4.96 8.45
C ASP A 13 25.91 -6.35 9.03
N LYS A 14 25.55 -6.60 10.29
CA LYS A 14 25.75 -7.88 10.99
C LYS A 14 24.65 -8.90 10.71
N SER A 15 23.52 -8.50 10.12
CA SER A 15 22.38 -9.37 9.90
C SER A 15 22.45 -10.01 8.51
N ASN A 16 22.09 -11.29 8.43
CA ASN A 16 22.04 -12.08 7.19
C ASN A 16 20.64 -12.63 6.88
N LYS A 17 19.65 -12.32 7.73
CA LYS A 17 18.24 -12.72 7.59
C LYS A 17 17.37 -11.62 8.16
N ILE A 18 17.10 -10.60 7.35
CA ILE A 18 16.28 -9.44 7.71
C ILE A 18 14.88 -9.66 7.17
N VAL A 19 13.87 -9.40 7.97
CA VAL A 19 12.48 -9.25 7.51
C VAL A 19 12.05 -7.83 7.82
N PHE A 20 11.52 -7.15 6.83
CA PHE A 20 10.96 -5.81 7.01
C PHE A 20 9.47 -5.89 7.31
N PHE A 21 9.02 -5.18 8.33
CA PHE A 21 7.60 -4.99 8.60
C PHE A 21 7.25 -3.52 8.38
N THR A 22 6.46 -3.22 7.36
CA THR A 22 6.20 -1.85 6.93
C THR A 22 4.73 -1.46 7.03
N GLY A 23 4.49 -0.16 7.14
CA GLY A 23 3.16 0.46 7.18
C GLY A 23 3.18 1.78 6.41
N ALA A 24 2.07 2.52 6.41
CA ALA A 24 1.84 3.69 5.56
C ALA A 24 2.92 4.78 5.67
N GLY A 25 3.61 4.87 6.81
CA GLY A 25 4.70 5.83 7.00
C GLY A 25 5.85 5.68 6.00
N VAL A 26 6.12 4.48 5.46
CA VAL A 26 7.17 4.28 4.46
C VAL A 26 6.82 4.94 3.13
N SER A 27 5.54 5.08 2.80
CA SER A 27 5.04 5.64 1.53
C SER A 27 4.80 7.15 1.57
N VAL A 28 4.94 7.80 2.73
CA VAL A 28 4.77 9.26 2.87
C VAL A 28 5.75 10.03 1.98
N ALA A 29 7.01 9.60 1.94
CA ALA A 29 8.02 10.21 1.07
C ALA A 29 7.73 9.99 -0.44
N SER A 30 6.88 9.05 -0.78
CA SER A 30 6.35 8.83 -2.15
C SER A 30 5.13 9.71 -2.46
N GLY A 31 4.68 10.53 -1.50
CA GLY A 31 3.51 11.39 -1.63
C GLY A 31 2.18 10.67 -1.45
N ILE A 32 2.17 9.55 -0.74
CA ILE A 32 0.95 8.88 -0.26
C ILE A 32 0.80 9.25 1.21
N PRO A 33 -0.29 9.96 1.62
CA PRO A 33 -0.49 10.29 3.02
C PRO A 33 -0.68 9.01 3.84
N ASP A 34 -0.18 9.01 5.06
CA ASP A 34 -0.50 7.91 5.97
C ASP A 34 -1.96 8.01 6.48
N PHE A 35 -2.38 7.03 7.26
CA PHE A 35 -3.78 6.97 7.69
C PHE A 35 -4.07 7.86 8.90
N ARG A 36 -3.16 7.98 9.87
CA ARG A 36 -3.45 8.48 11.22
C ARG A 36 -2.73 9.77 11.61
N SER A 37 -1.75 10.21 10.86
CA SER A 37 -1.08 11.48 11.14
C SER A 37 -2.02 12.67 10.91
N MET A 38 -1.71 13.79 11.49
CA MET A 38 -2.42 15.04 11.24
C MET A 38 -2.28 15.40 9.74
N GLY A 39 -3.42 15.53 9.05
CA GLY A 39 -3.45 15.65 7.57
C GLY A 39 -3.37 14.32 6.83
N GLY A 40 -3.39 13.18 7.51
CA GLY A 40 -3.53 11.85 6.90
C GLY A 40 -4.97 11.56 6.48
N LEU A 41 -5.15 10.41 5.82
CA LEU A 41 -6.45 10.05 5.22
C LEU A 41 -7.60 10.04 6.24
N PHE A 42 -7.37 9.53 7.46
CA PHE A 42 -8.39 9.47 8.50
C PHE A 42 -8.77 10.87 9.02
N ASP A 43 -7.79 11.76 9.15
CA ASP A 43 -8.02 13.14 9.57
C ASP A 43 -8.85 13.91 8.52
N GLU A 44 -8.55 13.72 7.24
CA GLU A 44 -9.31 14.31 6.14
C GLU A 44 -10.75 13.80 6.09
N ILE A 45 -10.94 12.48 6.15
CA ILE A 45 -12.27 11.85 6.11
C ILE A 45 -13.11 12.29 7.31
N SER A 46 -12.52 12.34 8.51
CA SER A 46 -13.22 12.75 9.73
C SER A 46 -13.66 14.21 9.67
N LYS A 47 -12.87 15.09 9.06
CA LYS A 47 -13.25 16.51 8.83
C LYS A 47 -14.42 16.64 7.85
N GLU A 48 -14.58 15.69 6.93
CA GLU A 48 -15.73 15.61 6.03
C GLU A 48 -16.99 15.01 6.72
N GLY A 49 -16.88 14.59 7.98
CA GLY A 49 -17.99 14.08 8.77
C GLY A 49 -18.26 12.58 8.61
N TYR A 50 -17.33 11.83 8.03
CA TYR A 50 -17.45 10.38 7.86
C TYR A 50 -16.59 9.61 8.88
N SER A 51 -16.96 8.36 9.16
CA SER A 51 -16.07 7.41 9.86
C SER A 51 -15.13 6.77 8.86
N PRO A 52 -13.81 6.96 9.02
CA PRO A 52 -12.81 6.33 8.14
C PRO A 52 -12.88 4.81 8.18
N GLU A 53 -13.12 4.24 9.35
CA GLU A 53 -13.23 2.80 9.55
C GLU A 53 -14.43 2.23 8.78
N TYR A 54 -15.56 2.94 8.79
CA TYR A 54 -16.73 2.53 8.01
C TYR A 54 -16.45 2.59 6.51
N LEU A 55 -15.87 3.69 6.01
CA LEU A 55 -15.60 3.85 4.58
C LEU A 55 -14.67 2.76 4.00
N LEU A 56 -13.79 2.19 4.84
CA LEU A 56 -12.88 1.10 4.47
C LEU A 56 -13.42 -0.30 4.80
N SER A 57 -14.65 -0.40 5.29
CA SER A 57 -15.22 -1.66 5.76
C SER A 57 -15.98 -2.43 4.68
N VAL A 58 -16.12 -3.74 4.89
CA VAL A 58 -17.00 -4.61 4.10
C VAL A 58 -18.46 -4.21 4.26
N ASP A 59 -18.83 -3.64 5.40
CA ASP A 59 -20.19 -3.16 5.65
C ASP A 59 -20.55 -2.02 4.69
N HIS A 60 -19.65 -1.04 4.51
CA HIS A 60 -19.84 0.03 3.51
C HIS A 60 -19.99 -0.53 2.09
N LEU A 61 -19.15 -1.51 1.71
CA LEU A 61 -19.26 -2.17 0.40
C LEU A 61 -20.63 -2.84 0.22
N ASN A 62 -21.17 -3.47 1.26
CA ASN A 62 -22.47 -4.14 1.20
C ASN A 62 -23.65 -3.16 1.24
N ASP A 63 -23.55 -2.14 2.07
CA ASP A 63 -24.63 -1.14 2.27
C ASP A 63 -24.74 -0.19 1.07
N ASN A 64 -23.63 0.25 0.51
CA ASN A 64 -23.60 1.22 -0.58
C ASN A 64 -22.40 1.05 -1.51
N LYS A 65 -22.51 0.10 -2.43
CA LYS A 65 -21.47 -0.23 -3.41
C LYS A 65 -20.99 0.97 -4.23
N GLU A 66 -21.90 1.83 -4.66
CA GLU A 66 -21.56 3.02 -5.45
C GLU A 66 -20.63 3.96 -4.66
N SER A 67 -21.01 4.27 -3.42
CA SER A 67 -20.23 5.12 -2.53
C SER A 67 -18.85 4.51 -2.23
N PHE A 68 -18.80 3.19 -1.98
CA PHE A 68 -17.55 2.47 -1.73
C PHE A 68 -16.61 2.53 -2.94
N ILE A 69 -17.13 2.27 -4.14
CA ILE A 69 -16.35 2.33 -5.38
C ILE A 69 -15.87 3.76 -5.67
N ASP A 70 -16.72 4.76 -5.46
CA ASP A 70 -16.33 6.17 -5.59
C ASP A 70 -15.21 6.55 -4.63
N PHE A 71 -15.30 6.11 -3.38
CA PHE A 71 -14.27 6.32 -2.38
C PHE A 71 -12.94 5.69 -2.81
N TYR A 72 -12.96 4.43 -3.26
CA TYR A 72 -11.78 3.74 -3.78
C TYR A 72 -11.12 4.50 -4.93
N HIS A 73 -11.91 4.89 -5.93
CA HIS A 73 -11.38 5.61 -7.10
C HIS A 73 -10.81 6.99 -6.74
N LYS A 74 -11.40 7.69 -5.78
CA LYS A 74 -11.00 9.06 -5.43
C LYS A 74 -9.84 9.11 -4.46
N ARG A 75 -9.75 8.15 -3.53
CA ARG A 75 -8.86 8.25 -2.37
C ARG A 75 -7.76 7.18 -2.31
N LEU A 76 -8.01 5.99 -2.85
CA LEU A 76 -7.07 4.87 -2.73
C LEU A 76 -6.33 4.56 -4.03
N LEU A 77 -7.00 4.63 -5.18
CA LEU A 77 -6.39 4.41 -6.49
C LEU A 77 -5.59 5.66 -6.92
N VAL A 78 -4.53 5.96 -6.18
CA VAL A 78 -3.62 7.06 -6.52
C VAL A 78 -2.77 6.69 -7.73
N ALA A 79 -2.80 7.56 -8.74
CA ALA A 79 -1.96 7.44 -9.93
C ALA A 79 -0.54 7.97 -9.64
N ASP A 80 0.42 7.53 -10.46
CA ASP A 80 1.76 8.11 -10.62
C ASP A 80 2.63 8.19 -9.36
N LYS A 81 2.33 7.41 -8.34
CA LYS A 81 3.22 7.27 -7.18
C LYS A 81 4.34 6.30 -7.50
N LYS A 82 5.55 6.67 -7.09
CA LYS A 82 6.76 5.87 -7.32
C LYS A 82 7.38 5.46 -6.00
N PRO A 83 8.07 4.33 -5.98
CA PRO A 83 8.91 3.97 -4.85
C PRO A 83 9.82 5.13 -4.45
N ASN A 84 10.11 5.22 -3.17
CA ASN A 84 11.15 6.10 -2.66
C ASN A 84 12.37 5.28 -2.24
N ILE A 85 13.44 5.97 -1.85
CA ILE A 85 14.71 5.36 -1.51
C ILE A 85 14.63 4.25 -0.45
N VAL A 86 13.62 4.26 0.42
CA VAL A 86 13.47 3.20 1.44
C VAL A 86 12.97 1.91 0.79
N HIS A 87 12.01 1.99 -0.14
CA HIS A 87 11.54 0.83 -0.90
C HIS A 87 12.67 0.23 -1.74
N GLU A 88 13.43 1.10 -2.45
CA GLU A 88 14.56 0.70 -3.28
C GLU A 88 15.67 0.02 -2.46
N TRP A 89 15.98 0.60 -1.30
CA TRP A 89 16.99 0.03 -0.39
C TRP A 89 16.58 -1.34 0.15
N ILE A 90 15.32 -1.53 0.49
CA ILE A 90 14.80 -2.83 0.94
C ILE A 90 14.92 -3.88 -0.16
N ALA A 91 14.55 -3.53 -1.39
CA ALA A 91 14.67 -4.40 -2.55
C ALA A 91 16.15 -4.75 -2.87
N GLU A 92 17.06 -3.79 -2.68
CA GLU A 92 18.49 -4.02 -2.86
C GLU A 92 19.03 -5.02 -1.83
N LEU A 93 18.66 -4.89 -0.56
CA LEU A 93 19.05 -5.86 0.48
C LEU A 93 18.52 -7.27 0.21
N GLU A 94 17.37 -7.39 -0.44
CA GLU A 94 16.82 -8.67 -0.87
C GLU A 94 17.66 -9.27 -2.00
N LYS A 95 18.03 -8.50 -3.02
CA LYS A 95 18.93 -8.91 -4.10
C LYS A 95 20.31 -9.33 -3.60
N GLU A 96 20.81 -8.69 -2.56
CA GLU A 96 22.06 -9.05 -1.88
C GLU A 96 21.94 -10.34 -1.04
N GLY A 97 20.73 -10.89 -0.86
CA GLY A 97 20.46 -12.06 -0.02
C GLY A 97 20.51 -11.78 1.47
N LYS A 98 20.51 -10.51 1.89
CA LYS A 98 20.45 -10.09 3.29
C LYS A 98 19.03 -10.02 3.83
N SER A 99 18.05 -9.65 2.99
CA SER A 99 16.64 -9.65 3.35
C SER A 99 15.95 -10.93 2.87
N LEU A 100 15.02 -11.43 3.70
CA LEU A 100 14.12 -12.52 3.36
C LEU A 100 12.82 -12.02 2.73
N GLY A 101 12.58 -10.70 2.73
CA GLY A 101 11.40 -10.08 2.16
C GLY A 101 10.73 -9.06 3.09
N VAL A 102 9.55 -8.66 2.68
CA VAL A 102 8.73 -7.61 3.30
C VAL A 102 7.37 -8.15 3.71
N ILE A 103 6.96 -7.90 4.93
CA ILE A 103 5.58 -8.01 5.37
C ILE A 103 5.03 -6.58 5.44
N THR A 104 4.02 -6.27 4.65
CA THR A 104 3.50 -4.90 4.59
C THR A 104 2.01 -4.81 4.90
N GLN A 105 1.64 -3.76 5.64
CA GLN A 105 0.24 -3.34 5.81
C GLN A 105 -0.24 -2.48 4.63
N ASN A 106 0.67 -2.03 3.77
CA ASN A 106 0.34 -1.16 2.64
C ASN A 106 -0.28 -1.95 1.50
N ILE A 107 -1.19 -1.28 0.80
CA ILE A 107 -1.89 -1.81 -0.37
C ILE A 107 -1.46 -1.12 -1.67
N ASP A 108 -0.47 -0.22 -1.60
CA ASP A 108 -0.06 0.67 -2.68
C ASP A 108 0.76 0.01 -3.79
N GLY A 109 1.39 -1.14 -3.50
CA GLY A 109 2.23 -1.89 -4.43
C GLY A 109 3.65 -1.34 -4.61
N LEU A 110 4.08 -0.34 -3.83
CA LEU A 110 5.37 0.32 -4.04
C LEU A 110 6.58 -0.57 -3.72
N HIS A 111 6.44 -1.58 -2.88
CA HIS A 111 7.50 -2.57 -2.66
C HIS A 111 7.73 -3.44 -3.92
N GLU A 112 6.63 -3.89 -4.57
CA GLU A 112 6.67 -4.62 -5.84
C GLU A 112 7.29 -3.74 -6.95
N ASP A 113 6.84 -2.49 -7.06
CA ASP A 113 7.37 -1.52 -8.03
C ASP A 113 8.85 -1.19 -7.81
N ALA A 114 9.36 -1.30 -6.58
CA ALA A 114 10.77 -1.14 -6.24
C ALA A 114 11.62 -2.37 -6.61
N GLY A 115 10.98 -3.50 -6.91
CA GLY A 115 11.62 -4.75 -7.29
C GLY A 115 11.85 -5.74 -6.15
N SER A 116 11.15 -5.60 -5.01
CA SER A 116 11.06 -6.69 -4.03
C SER A 116 10.27 -7.86 -4.60
N GLU A 117 10.72 -9.08 -4.37
CA GLU A 117 10.10 -10.31 -4.89
C GLU A 117 9.30 -11.08 -3.83
N HIS A 118 9.75 -11.03 -2.57
CA HIS A 118 9.10 -11.72 -1.45
C HIS A 118 8.32 -10.71 -0.60
N ILE A 119 7.04 -10.54 -0.93
CA ILE A 119 6.17 -9.56 -0.30
C ILE A 119 4.90 -10.24 0.21
N ASP A 120 4.64 -10.10 1.52
CA ASP A 120 3.37 -10.48 2.14
C ASP A 120 2.51 -9.23 2.37
N GLU A 121 1.49 -9.03 1.53
CA GLU A 121 0.54 -7.91 1.60
C GLU A 121 -0.64 -8.29 2.51
N ILE A 122 -0.51 -8.09 3.83
CA ILE A 122 -1.46 -8.59 4.83
C ILE A 122 -2.84 -7.91 4.81
N HIS A 123 -2.97 -6.77 4.14
CA HIS A 123 -4.25 -6.07 3.91
C HIS A 123 -4.71 -6.14 2.44
N GLY A 124 -4.09 -7.01 1.63
CA GLY A 124 -4.34 -7.08 0.19
C GLY A 124 -3.57 -6.04 -0.61
N THR A 125 -3.92 -5.90 -1.89
CA THR A 125 -3.21 -5.03 -2.84
C THR A 125 -4.17 -4.28 -3.76
N LEU A 126 -3.79 -3.09 -4.19
CA LEU A 126 -4.46 -2.33 -5.25
C LEU A 126 -3.93 -2.67 -6.66
N ASN A 127 -2.94 -3.54 -6.78
CA ASN A 127 -2.38 -3.93 -8.09
C ASN A 127 -3.23 -4.98 -8.81
N ARG A 128 -4.09 -5.72 -8.07
CA ARG A 128 -4.92 -6.81 -8.62
C ARG A 128 -6.36 -6.67 -8.16
N PHE A 129 -7.28 -6.80 -9.09
CA PHE A 129 -8.72 -6.79 -8.85
C PHE A 129 -9.32 -8.05 -9.47
N TYR A 130 -10.38 -8.56 -8.89
CA TYR A 130 -11.11 -9.68 -9.47
C TYR A 130 -12.61 -9.54 -9.23
N CYS A 131 -13.38 -10.07 -10.16
CA CYS A 131 -14.83 -10.15 -10.01
C CYS A 131 -15.20 -11.31 -9.08
N ILE A 132 -15.93 -11.02 -8.02
CA ILE A 132 -16.38 -12.05 -7.06
C ILE A 132 -17.38 -13.04 -7.64
N ASN A 133 -18.05 -12.70 -8.77
CA ASN A 133 -19.03 -13.56 -9.39
C ASN A 133 -18.43 -14.49 -10.45
N CYS A 134 -17.52 -14.00 -11.30
CA CYS A 134 -16.99 -14.78 -12.43
C CYS A 134 -15.48 -15.02 -12.38
N GLY A 135 -14.77 -14.46 -11.40
CA GLY A 135 -13.32 -14.61 -11.25
C GLY A 135 -12.46 -13.84 -12.26
N LYS A 136 -13.06 -13.07 -13.19
CA LYS A 136 -12.27 -12.28 -14.14
C LYS A 136 -11.36 -11.32 -13.41
N GLU A 137 -10.08 -11.34 -13.76
CA GLU A 137 -9.05 -10.51 -13.15
C GLU A 137 -8.82 -9.22 -13.96
N TYR A 138 -8.41 -8.17 -13.25
CA TYR A 138 -8.10 -6.87 -13.80
C TYR A 138 -6.87 -6.29 -13.09
N THR A 139 -6.02 -5.59 -13.83
CA THR A 139 -4.90 -4.83 -13.26
C THR A 139 -5.35 -3.46 -12.76
N LYS A 140 -4.56 -2.85 -11.86
CA LYS A 140 -4.78 -1.47 -11.40
C LYS A 140 -4.86 -0.50 -12.58
N SER A 141 -3.92 -0.59 -13.53
CA SER A 141 -3.89 0.28 -14.72
C SER A 141 -5.18 0.18 -15.53
N TYR A 142 -5.67 -1.04 -15.77
CA TYR A 142 -6.92 -1.25 -16.50
C TYR A 142 -8.12 -0.63 -15.77
N VAL A 143 -8.23 -0.87 -14.46
CA VAL A 143 -9.32 -0.30 -13.64
C VAL A 143 -9.31 1.22 -13.64
N MET A 144 -8.13 1.83 -13.58
CA MET A 144 -7.97 3.29 -13.60
C MET A 144 -8.27 3.91 -14.95
N GLU A 145 -7.70 3.36 -16.03
CA GLU A 145 -7.87 3.86 -17.40
C GLU A 145 -9.33 3.82 -17.84
N HIS A 146 -10.01 2.69 -17.58
CA HIS A 146 -11.41 2.49 -17.96
C HIS A 146 -12.40 2.98 -16.89
N LYS A 147 -11.91 3.51 -15.76
CA LYS A 147 -12.74 3.87 -14.57
C LYS A 147 -13.72 2.75 -14.22
N LEU A 148 -13.20 1.52 -14.27
CA LEU A 148 -14.00 0.32 -14.12
C LEU A 148 -14.67 0.28 -12.74
N ARG A 149 -16.00 0.16 -12.74
CA ARG A 149 -16.82 0.08 -11.52
C ARG A 149 -17.43 -1.30 -11.31
N TYR A 150 -17.70 -1.99 -12.42
CA TYR A 150 -18.33 -3.30 -12.45
C TYR A 150 -17.62 -4.21 -13.44
N CYS A 151 -17.78 -5.50 -13.25
CA CYS A 151 -17.28 -6.50 -14.19
C CYS A 151 -17.94 -6.33 -15.57
N GLU A 152 -17.16 -6.52 -16.60
CA GLU A 152 -17.60 -6.40 -18.00
C GLU A 152 -18.27 -7.67 -18.55
N ASN A 153 -18.36 -8.73 -17.73
CA ASN A 153 -19.06 -9.98 -18.09
C ASN A 153 -20.50 -9.94 -17.63
#